data_94630e91a7a0cb56b5b7d9738bc8ab8b
#
_entry.id   94630e91a7a0cb56b5b7d9738bc8ab8b
#
_cell.length_a   1.000
_cell.length_b   1.000
_cell.length_c   1.000
_cell.angle_alpha   90.00
_cell.angle_beta   90.00
_cell.angle_gamma   90.00
#
_symmetry.space_group_name_H-M   'P 1'
#
loop_
_entity.id
_entity.type
_entity.pdbx_description
1 polymer ?
#
loop_
_entity_poly.entity_id
_entity_poly.type
_entity_poly.pdbx_seq_one_letter_code
_entity_poly.pdbx_strand_id
1 'polypeptide(L)'
;MGFFKSLFGKKDDPWTRWNDPKFKESIQKAAAKKERAKEHLATQESKKKKSAENANFSTFQSGCGQKPSPPSSEAHTDTYFQKLQAAYYAELEELERKYSVIYNQKIYIGPKVQEFLNLCYSNKAKYEALIPYWQKYNLGVPKNAPAYKRIAMIYEKQEAYGNAVQICAEAIRIGAINDGTKGKMHGRLARLIKKCNHDVDPEIKKLLD
;
A
#
# COMPACT_ATOMS: atom_id res chain seq x y z
N MET A 1 40.40 24.93 -10.71
CA MET A 1 39.23 24.10 -11.00
C MET A 1 39.52 22.67 -10.61
N GLY A 2 38.89 22.11 -9.59
CA GLY A 2 39.11 20.68 -9.24
C GLY A 2 39.07 20.37 -7.76
N PHE A 3 38.00 20.74 -7.00
CA PHE A 3 37.91 20.39 -5.57
C PHE A 3 36.51 19.86 -5.15
N PHE A 4 35.68 19.39 -6.08
CA PHE A 4 34.31 18.93 -5.75
C PHE A 4 34.05 17.45 -6.00
N LYS A 5 35.07 16.61 -6.18
CA LYS A 5 34.89 15.18 -6.52
C LYS A 5 35.09 14.18 -5.36
N SER A 6 35.29 14.63 -4.11
CA SER A 6 35.63 13.71 -3.00
C SER A 6 34.66 13.65 -1.84
N LEU A 7 33.46 14.24 -1.91
CA LEU A 7 32.52 14.27 -0.79
C LEU A 7 31.26 13.39 -0.98
N PHE A 8 31.13 12.68 -2.10
CA PHE A 8 30.08 11.68 -2.26
C PHE A 8 30.70 10.29 -2.27
N GLY A 9 30.95 9.77 -1.08
CA GLY A 9 31.12 8.35 -0.85
C GLY A 9 29.94 7.61 -1.54
N LYS A 10 30.20 6.41 -2.09
CA LYS A 10 29.22 5.54 -2.75
C LYS A 10 27.90 5.63 -1.98
N LYS A 11 26.93 6.38 -2.51
CA LYS A 11 25.56 6.35 -2.01
C LYS A 11 25.10 4.92 -2.22
N ASP A 12 24.86 4.20 -1.12
CA ASP A 12 24.15 2.93 -1.18
C ASP A 12 22.84 3.21 -1.89
N ASP A 13 22.74 2.68 -3.10
CA ASP A 13 21.52 2.78 -3.90
C ASP A 13 20.38 2.20 -3.03
N PRO A 14 19.29 2.94 -2.78
CA PRO A 14 18.15 2.44 -2.01
C PRO A 14 17.67 1.06 -2.48
N TRP A 15 17.86 0.77 -3.78
CA TRP A 15 17.52 -0.51 -4.40
C TRP A 15 18.40 -1.67 -3.94
N THR A 16 19.71 -1.46 -3.78
CA THR A 16 20.63 -2.48 -3.24
C THR A 16 20.27 -2.82 -1.81
N ARG A 17 19.83 -1.84 -1.02
CA ARG A 17 19.35 -2.04 0.35
C ARG A 17 18.03 -2.83 0.41
N TRP A 18 17.09 -2.61 -0.53
CA TRP A 18 15.84 -3.38 -0.61
C TRP A 18 16.06 -4.83 -1.05
N ASN A 19 17.06 -5.09 -1.86
CA ASN A 19 17.43 -6.42 -2.30
C ASN A 19 18.38 -7.14 -1.33
N ASP A 20 18.89 -6.44 -0.33
CA ASP A 20 19.71 -7.04 0.73
C ASP A 20 18.85 -8.04 1.53
N PRO A 21 19.22 -9.33 1.56
CA PRO A 21 18.52 -10.36 2.33
C PRO A 21 18.38 -10.00 3.81
N LYS A 22 19.39 -9.37 4.39
CA LYS A 22 19.40 -8.94 5.80
C LYS A 22 18.37 -7.82 6.05
N PHE A 23 18.19 -6.92 5.09
CA PHE A 23 17.19 -5.86 5.18
C PHE A 23 15.77 -6.44 5.08
N LYS A 24 15.53 -7.36 4.14
CA LYS A 24 14.25 -8.10 4.04
C LYS A 24 13.92 -8.85 5.32
N GLU A 25 14.92 -9.54 5.89
CA GLU A 25 14.76 -10.26 7.16
C GLU A 25 14.46 -9.32 8.33
N SER A 26 15.09 -8.13 8.38
CA SER A 26 14.82 -7.14 9.42
C SER A 26 13.39 -6.59 9.35
N ILE A 27 12.87 -6.38 8.14
CA ILE A 27 11.46 -5.96 7.93
C ILE A 27 10.50 -7.07 8.35
N GLN A 28 10.79 -8.32 7.97
CA GLN A 28 9.96 -9.47 8.37
C GLN A 28 9.94 -9.66 9.89
N LYS A 29 11.10 -9.51 10.55
CA LYS A 29 11.19 -9.55 12.03
C LYS A 29 10.42 -8.42 12.69
N ALA A 30 10.47 -7.21 12.11
CA ALA A 30 9.71 -6.06 12.62
C ALA A 30 8.19 -6.25 12.43
N ALA A 31 7.76 -6.79 11.30
CA ALA A 31 6.37 -7.13 11.03
C ALA A 31 5.85 -8.22 11.99
N ALA A 32 6.61 -9.30 12.18
CA ALA A 32 6.26 -10.38 13.11
C ALA A 32 6.20 -9.90 14.56
N LYS A 33 7.07 -8.98 14.98
CA LYS A 33 7.03 -8.37 16.31
C LYS A 33 5.77 -7.52 16.50
N LYS A 34 5.34 -6.82 15.47
CA LYS A 34 4.12 -5.98 15.48
C LYS A 34 2.85 -6.85 15.53
N GLU A 35 2.85 -7.99 14.84
CA GLU A 35 1.76 -8.97 14.85
C GLU A 35 1.60 -9.60 16.25
N ARG A 36 2.70 -10.06 16.87
CA ARG A 36 2.69 -10.59 18.26
C ARG A 36 2.22 -9.55 19.27
N ALA A 37 2.56 -8.28 19.09
CA ALA A 37 2.09 -7.21 19.96
C ALA A 37 0.57 -6.99 19.82
N LYS A 38 0.01 -7.12 18.61
CA LYS A 38 -1.43 -7.05 18.35
C LYS A 38 -2.17 -8.25 18.98
N GLU A 39 -1.65 -9.46 18.83
CA GLU A 39 -2.23 -10.66 19.45
C GLU A 39 -2.25 -10.56 20.97
N HIS A 40 -1.20 -10.00 21.57
CA HIS A 40 -1.14 -9.80 23.03
C HIS A 40 -2.16 -8.78 23.51
N LEU A 41 -2.40 -7.70 22.75
CA LEU A 41 -3.46 -6.73 23.05
C LEU A 41 -4.85 -7.35 22.90
N ALA A 42 -5.10 -8.09 21.83
CA ALA A 42 -6.38 -8.77 21.60
C ALA A 42 -6.69 -9.78 22.69
N THR A 43 -5.67 -10.49 23.19
CA THR A 43 -5.81 -11.44 24.29
C THR A 43 -6.09 -10.76 25.64
N GLN A 44 -5.56 -9.57 25.87
CA GLN A 44 -5.88 -8.77 27.06
C GLN A 44 -7.29 -8.20 27.03
N GLU A 45 -7.77 -7.74 25.85
CA GLU A 45 -9.12 -7.24 25.69
C GLU A 45 -10.18 -8.35 25.83
N SER A 46 -9.89 -9.56 25.36
CA SER A 46 -10.79 -10.72 25.53
C SER A 46 -10.87 -11.20 26.99
N LYS A 47 -9.77 -11.10 27.75
CA LYS A 47 -9.77 -11.38 29.19
C LYS A 47 -10.55 -10.33 29.98
N LYS A 48 -10.47 -9.06 29.59
CA LYS A 48 -11.23 -7.97 30.21
C LYS A 48 -12.73 -8.06 29.95
N LYS A 49 -13.16 -8.53 28.77
CA LYS A 49 -14.56 -8.78 28.44
C LYS A 49 -15.14 -9.95 29.24
N LYS A 50 -14.39 -11.06 29.41
CA LYS A 50 -14.86 -12.22 30.20
C LYS A 50 -15.04 -11.92 31.67
N SER A 51 -14.30 -10.97 32.24
CA SER A 51 -14.49 -10.58 33.67
C SER A 51 -15.68 -9.60 33.86
N ALA A 52 -16.18 -8.96 32.81
CA ALA A 52 -17.35 -8.07 32.87
C ALA A 52 -18.67 -8.83 32.62
N GLU A 53 -18.64 -9.98 31.93
CA GLU A 53 -19.86 -10.78 31.65
C GLU A 53 -20.29 -11.67 32.81
N ASN A 54 -19.42 -11.94 33.78
CA ASN A 54 -19.78 -12.77 34.97
C ASN A 54 -20.52 -11.99 36.08
N ALA A 55 -20.84 -10.73 35.90
CA ALA A 55 -21.49 -9.92 36.93
C ALA A 55 -23.01 -9.69 36.74
N ASN A 56 -23.62 -10.17 35.62
CA ASN A 56 -25.05 -9.97 35.38
C ASN A 56 -25.70 -11.21 34.76
N PHE A 57 -25.87 -12.29 35.49
CA PHE A 57 -26.76 -13.36 35.11
C PHE A 57 -27.64 -13.77 36.27
N SER A 58 -28.76 -13.06 36.45
CA SER A 58 -29.95 -13.68 37.01
C SER A 58 -31.20 -13.01 36.37
N THR A 59 -32.10 -13.88 35.94
CA THR A 59 -33.50 -13.62 35.56
C THR A 59 -33.75 -13.09 34.14
N PHE A 60 -34.09 -13.94 33.19
CA PHE A 60 -35.41 -14.00 32.54
C PHE A 60 -35.52 -15.30 31.71
N GLN A 61 -36.36 -16.22 32.11
CA GLN A 61 -36.88 -17.32 31.31
C GLN A 61 -38.20 -16.84 30.65
N SER A 62 -38.28 -16.95 29.35
CA SER A 62 -39.42 -17.48 28.60
C SER A 62 -39.45 -16.94 27.16
N GLY A 63 -39.53 -17.81 26.18
CA GLY A 63 -39.95 -17.44 24.83
C GLY A 63 -39.23 -18.17 23.70
N CYS A 64 -39.84 -19.30 23.30
CA CYS A 64 -39.90 -19.91 21.96
C CYS A 64 -38.71 -19.74 20.98
N GLY A 65 -38.06 -20.86 20.78
CA GLY A 65 -37.40 -21.44 19.64
C GLY A 65 -37.26 -20.70 18.31
N GLN A 66 -36.07 -20.27 18.04
CA GLN A 66 -35.46 -20.44 16.72
C GLN A 66 -33.94 -20.42 16.93
N LYS A 67 -33.29 -21.56 16.72
CA LYS A 67 -31.84 -21.60 16.60
C LYS A 67 -31.43 -20.70 15.46
N PRO A 68 -30.56 -19.68 15.67
CA PRO A 68 -29.97 -18.98 14.56
C PRO A 68 -29.06 -19.98 13.81
N SER A 69 -29.34 -20.12 12.53
CA SER A 69 -28.48 -20.85 11.59
C SER A 69 -27.06 -20.26 11.67
N PRO A 70 -25.99 -21.06 11.60
CA PRO A 70 -24.64 -20.52 11.57
C PRO A 70 -24.53 -19.56 10.38
N PRO A 71 -23.90 -18.39 10.52
CA PRO A 71 -23.72 -17.46 9.41
C PRO A 71 -23.02 -18.18 8.27
N SER A 72 -23.61 -18.13 7.08
CA SER A 72 -23.04 -18.72 5.89
C SER A 72 -21.63 -18.14 5.66
N SER A 73 -20.71 -18.93 5.14
CA SER A 73 -19.33 -18.51 4.82
C SER A 73 -19.25 -17.24 3.96
N GLU A 74 -20.31 -16.95 3.22
CA GLU A 74 -20.45 -15.74 2.40
C GLU A 74 -20.59 -14.45 3.20
N ALA A 75 -21.33 -14.46 4.33
CA ALA A 75 -21.49 -13.29 5.19
C ALA A 75 -20.17 -12.86 5.85
N HIS A 76 -19.28 -13.82 6.18
CA HIS A 76 -17.95 -13.52 6.71
C HIS A 76 -17.04 -12.91 5.64
N THR A 77 -17.14 -13.35 4.40
CA THR A 77 -16.33 -12.85 3.27
C THR A 77 -16.72 -11.41 2.93
N ASP A 78 -18.02 -11.09 2.95
CA ASP A 78 -18.52 -9.74 2.72
C ASP A 78 -18.04 -8.76 3.80
N THR A 79 -18.04 -9.16 5.06
CA THR A 79 -17.56 -8.34 6.17
C THR A 79 -16.06 -8.04 6.07
N TYR A 80 -15.24 -9.00 5.63
CA TYR A 80 -13.80 -8.79 5.42
C TYR A 80 -13.56 -7.84 4.25
N PHE A 81 -14.23 -8.05 3.13
CA PHE A 81 -14.15 -7.16 1.96
C PHE A 81 -14.52 -5.73 2.31
N GLN A 82 -15.64 -5.53 3.01
CA GLN A 82 -16.09 -4.20 3.44
C GLN A 82 -15.05 -3.52 4.35
N LYS A 83 -14.49 -4.23 5.32
CA LYS A 83 -13.45 -3.71 6.20
C LYS A 83 -12.17 -3.34 5.44
N LEU A 84 -11.74 -4.21 4.53
CA LEU A 84 -10.55 -3.96 3.70
C LEU A 84 -10.76 -2.76 2.78
N GLN A 85 -11.95 -2.65 2.17
CA GLN A 85 -12.32 -1.55 1.31
C GLN A 85 -12.41 -0.23 2.08
N ALA A 86 -13.01 -0.23 3.26
CA ALA A 86 -13.06 0.94 4.13
C ALA A 86 -11.66 1.40 4.55
N ALA A 87 -10.79 0.46 4.92
CA ALA A 87 -9.40 0.76 5.26
C ALA A 87 -8.60 1.31 4.07
N TYR A 88 -8.84 0.80 2.86
CA TYR A 88 -8.23 1.33 1.64
C TYR A 88 -8.61 2.78 1.39
N TYR A 89 -9.90 3.12 1.45
CA TYR A 89 -10.37 4.49 1.21
C TYR A 89 -9.95 5.46 2.31
N ALA A 90 -9.96 5.06 3.58
CA ALA A 90 -9.47 5.88 4.67
C ALA A 90 -7.98 6.22 4.54
N GLU A 91 -7.14 5.25 4.16
CA GLU A 91 -5.73 5.51 3.87
C GLU A 91 -5.54 6.37 2.62
N LEU A 92 -6.39 6.22 1.62
CA LEU A 92 -6.33 7.02 0.41
C LEU A 92 -6.56 8.51 0.68
N GLU A 93 -7.52 8.84 1.54
CA GLU A 93 -7.76 10.21 1.97
C GLU A 93 -6.54 10.81 2.70
N GLU A 94 -5.99 10.05 3.65
CA GLU A 94 -4.78 10.47 4.37
C GLU A 94 -3.56 10.63 3.44
N LEU A 95 -3.43 9.74 2.45
CA LEU A 95 -2.38 9.79 1.43
C LEU A 95 -2.47 11.10 0.61
N GLU A 96 -3.64 11.46 0.13
CA GLU A 96 -3.82 12.69 -0.65
C GLU A 96 -3.58 13.93 0.21
N ARG A 97 -4.01 13.93 1.46
CA ARG A 97 -3.74 15.00 2.42
C ARG A 97 -2.22 15.20 2.65
N LYS A 98 -1.49 14.11 2.94
CA LYS A 98 -0.03 14.16 3.13
C LYS A 98 0.72 14.56 1.86
N TYR A 99 0.27 14.06 0.71
CA TYR A 99 0.86 14.44 -0.56
C TYR A 99 0.74 15.96 -0.83
N SER A 100 -0.41 16.55 -0.53
CA SER A 100 -0.62 17.99 -0.70
C SER A 100 0.39 18.81 0.10
N VAL A 101 0.72 18.39 1.33
CA VAL A 101 1.74 19.05 2.15
C VAL A 101 3.13 18.93 1.51
N ILE A 102 3.53 17.72 1.10
CA ILE A 102 4.81 17.46 0.44
C ILE A 102 4.95 18.28 -0.84
N TYR A 103 3.90 18.31 -1.65
CA TYR A 103 3.89 19.02 -2.93
C TYR A 103 4.00 20.53 -2.75
N ASN A 104 3.24 21.12 -1.82
CA ASN A 104 3.24 22.55 -1.55
C ASN A 104 4.57 23.01 -0.96
N GLN A 105 5.18 22.20 -0.10
CA GLN A 105 6.49 22.48 0.50
C GLN A 105 7.67 22.15 -0.43
N LYS A 106 7.41 21.46 -1.57
CA LYS A 106 8.43 20.97 -2.51
C LYS A 106 9.53 20.12 -1.85
N ILE A 107 9.18 19.42 -0.78
CA ILE A 107 10.10 18.56 -0.03
C ILE A 107 9.92 17.12 -0.54
N TYR A 108 10.90 16.60 -1.30
CA TYR A 108 10.83 15.27 -1.90
C TYR A 108 11.82 14.27 -1.28
N ILE A 109 12.56 14.67 -0.23
CA ILE A 109 13.56 13.84 0.46
C ILE A 109 13.38 14.03 1.97
N GLY A 110 13.70 13.00 2.73
CA GLY A 110 13.71 13.06 4.20
C GLY A 110 12.64 12.17 4.86
N PRO A 111 12.61 12.15 6.21
CA PRO A 111 11.77 11.24 6.98
C PRO A 111 10.28 11.34 6.66
N LYS A 112 9.74 12.53 6.49
CA LYS A 112 8.32 12.76 6.15
C LYS A 112 7.95 12.15 4.80
N VAL A 113 8.86 12.20 3.83
CA VAL A 113 8.64 11.58 2.52
C VAL A 113 8.72 10.07 2.62
N GLN A 114 9.60 9.53 3.45
CA GLN A 114 9.67 8.09 3.69
C GLN A 114 8.40 7.55 4.37
N GLU A 115 7.88 8.26 5.37
CA GLU A 115 6.58 7.93 5.99
C GLU A 115 5.45 7.96 4.98
N PHE A 116 5.45 8.95 4.10
CA PHE A 116 4.48 9.06 3.02
C PHE A 116 4.60 7.90 2.02
N LEU A 117 5.80 7.53 1.59
CA LEU A 117 6.02 6.38 0.72
C LEU A 117 5.56 5.08 1.38
N ASN A 118 5.81 4.89 2.68
CA ASN A 118 5.33 3.73 3.43
C ASN A 118 3.79 3.65 3.41
N LEU A 119 3.11 4.78 3.59
CA LEU A 119 1.65 4.87 3.47
C LEU A 119 1.17 4.52 2.05
N CYS A 120 1.86 5.03 1.02
CA CYS A 120 1.55 4.71 -0.36
C CYS A 120 1.69 3.20 -0.65
N TYR A 121 2.76 2.56 -0.15
CA TYR A 121 2.96 1.12 -0.31
C TYR A 121 1.92 0.30 0.46
N SER A 122 1.51 0.74 1.66
CA SER A 122 0.40 0.13 2.40
C SER A 122 -0.91 0.19 1.61
N ASN A 123 -1.23 1.36 1.06
CA ASN A 123 -2.43 1.56 0.26
C ASN A 123 -2.39 0.77 -1.07
N LYS A 124 -1.23 0.73 -1.73
CA LYS A 124 -0.97 -0.10 -2.91
C LYS A 124 -1.29 -1.57 -2.62
N ALA A 125 -0.76 -2.12 -1.52
CA ALA A 125 -1.00 -3.51 -1.14
C ALA A 125 -2.49 -3.80 -0.88
N LYS A 126 -3.23 -2.86 -0.27
CA LYS A 126 -4.68 -3.00 -0.07
C LYS A 126 -5.45 -2.97 -1.40
N TYR A 127 -5.05 -2.10 -2.33
CA TYR A 127 -5.64 -2.07 -3.66
C TYR A 127 -5.47 -3.42 -4.37
N GLU A 128 -4.25 -3.98 -4.36
CA GLU A 128 -3.96 -5.29 -4.95
C GLU A 128 -4.78 -6.41 -4.29
N ALA A 129 -4.89 -6.39 -2.97
CA ALA A 129 -5.69 -7.35 -2.21
C ALA A 129 -7.20 -7.24 -2.49
N LEU A 130 -7.69 -6.07 -2.93
CA LEU A 130 -9.09 -5.85 -3.29
C LEU A 130 -9.44 -6.32 -4.70
N ILE A 131 -8.47 -6.45 -5.61
CA ILE A 131 -8.71 -6.85 -7.01
C ILE A 131 -9.54 -8.15 -7.12
N PRO A 132 -9.20 -9.26 -6.43
CA PRO A 132 -9.98 -10.49 -6.51
C PRO A 132 -11.44 -10.32 -6.04
N TYR A 133 -11.67 -9.47 -5.05
CA TYR A 133 -13.02 -9.20 -4.54
C TYR A 133 -13.85 -8.38 -5.51
N TRP A 134 -13.27 -7.31 -6.11
CA TRP A 134 -13.97 -6.54 -7.14
C TRP A 134 -14.33 -7.41 -8.34
N GLN A 135 -13.46 -8.32 -8.74
CA GLN A 135 -13.75 -9.29 -9.79
C GLN A 135 -14.84 -10.28 -9.39
N LYS A 136 -14.75 -10.87 -8.19
CA LYS A 136 -15.72 -11.81 -7.64
C LYS A 136 -17.13 -11.23 -7.59
N TYR A 137 -17.25 -9.97 -7.19
CA TYR A 137 -18.55 -9.29 -7.04
C TYR A 137 -18.98 -8.51 -8.30
N ASN A 138 -18.27 -8.61 -9.41
CA ASN A 138 -18.54 -7.90 -10.67
C ASN A 138 -18.64 -6.36 -10.51
N LEU A 139 -17.90 -5.79 -9.55
CA LEU A 139 -17.91 -4.35 -9.28
C LEU A 139 -17.01 -3.56 -10.24
N GLY A 140 -16.23 -4.26 -11.06
CA GLY A 140 -15.20 -3.65 -11.90
C GLY A 140 -13.99 -3.16 -11.08
N VAL A 141 -12.79 -3.50 -11.54
CA VAL A 141 -11.54 -3.03 -10.90
C VAL A 141 -11.34 -1.54 -11.21
N PRO A 142 -11.20 -0.65 -10.20
CA PRO A 142 -10.96 0.75 -10.44
C PRO A 142 -9.67 0.97 -11.23
N LYS A 143 -9.74 1.66 -12.37
CA LYS A 143 -8.55 1.96 -13.19
C LYS A 143 -7.68 3.07 -12.61
N ASN A 144 -8.12 3.74 -11.55
CA ASN A 144 -7.39 4.77 -10.84
C ASN A 144 -6.92 4.23 -9.48
N ALA A 145 -5.61 4.10 -9.31
CA ALA A 145 -4.96 3.76 -8.05
C ALA A 145 -3.96 4.86 -7.67
N PRO A 146 -4.39 5.90 -6.93
CA PRO A 146 -3.57 7.07 -6.63
C PRO A 146 -2.22 6.75 -6.00
N ALA A 147 -2.11 5.70 -5.18
CA ALA A 147 -0.86 5.30 -4.57
C ALA A 147 0.26 5.09 -5.59
N TYR A 148 0.01 4.37 -6.68
CA TYR A 148 1.00 4.16 -7.76
C TYR A 148 1.46 5.47 -8.38
N LYS A 149 0.50 6.35 -8.70
CA LYS A 149 0.80 7.68 -9.23
C LYS A 149 1.70 8.47 -8.28
N ARG A 150 1.38 8.49 -6.98
CA ARG A 150 2.10 9.29 -6.00
C ARG A 150 3.52 8.75 -5.75
N ILE A 151 3.69 7.43 -5.68
CA ILE A 151 5.02 6.80 -5.59
C ILE A 151 5.86 7.18 -6.82
N ALA A 152 5.32 7.00 -8.03
CA ALA A 152 6.02 7.33 -9.26
C ALA A 152 6.42 8.82 -9.32
N MET A 153 5.54 9.73 -8.86
CA MET A 153 5.83 11.16 -8.82
C MET A 153 6.94 11.50 -7.81
N ILE A 154 6.96 10.88 -6.65
CA ILE A 154 8.03 11.10 -5.67
C ILE A 154 9.37 10.62 -6.23
N TYR A 155 9.42 9.41 -6.79
CA TYR A 155 10.65 8.89 -7.40
C TYR A 155 11.10 9.74 -8.60
N GLU A 156 10.18 10.24 -9.42
CA GLU A 156 10.52 11.18 -10.50
C GLU A 156 11.17 12.46 -9.97
N LYS A 157 10.69 13.00 -8.83
CA LYS A 157 11.25 14.18 -8.17
C LYS A 157 12.59 13.92 -7.47
N GLN A 158 12.83 12.68 -7.07
CA GLN A 158 14.11 12.22 -6.52
C GLN A 158 15.11 11.84 -7.60
N GLU A 159 14.74 11.94 -8.88
CA GLU A 159 15.53 11.48 -10.04
C GLU A 159 15.82 9.96 -10.01
N ALA A 160 15.09 9.21 -9.19
CA ALA A 160 15.13 7.76 -9.13
C ALA A 160 14.27 7.15 -10.25
N TYR A 161 14.64 7.46 -11.51
CA TYR A 161 13.82 7.13 -12.68
C TYR A 161 13.58 5.64 -12.86
N GLY A 162 14.56 4.79 -12.55
CA GLY A 162 14.40 3.33 -12.59
C GLY A 162 13.27 2.85 -11.68
N ASN A 163 13.21 3.34 -10.44
CA ASN A 163 12.15 3.02 -9.50
C ASN A 163 10.79 3.53 -9.98
N ALA A 164 10.75 4.75 -10.54
CA ALA A 164 9.53 5.31 -11.09
C ALA A 164 9.01 4.50 -12.30
N VAL A 165 9.91 4.00 -13.16
CA VAL A 165 9.59 3.11 -14.29
C VAL A 165 8.97 1.82 -13.79
N GLN A 166 9.55 1.16 -12.79
CA GLN A 166 9.03 -0.08 -12.22
C GLN A 166 7.61 0.09 -11.67
N ILE A 167 7.38 1.14 -10.88
CA ILE A 167 6.05 1.43 -10.32
C ILE A 167 5.01 1.69 -11.42
N CYS A 168 5.38 2.39 -12.50
CA CYS A 168 4.48 2.60 -13.64
C CYS A 168 4.18 1.29 -14.37
N ALA A 169 5.18 0.42 -14.56
CA ALA A 169 5.01 -0.88 -15.18
C ALA A 169 4.10 -1.80 -14.35
N GLU A 170 4.28 -1.84 -13.03
CA GLU A 170 3.41 -2.57 -12.11
C GLU A 170 1.96 -2.08 -12.22
N ALA A 171 1.74 -0.76 -12.18
CA ALA A 171 0.40 -0.18 -12.31
C ALA A 171 -0.29 -0.59 -13.61
N ILE A 172 0.44 -0.58 -14.74
CA ILE A 172 -0.10 -0.98 -16.05
C ILE A 172 -0.48 -2.46 -16.04
N ARG A 173 0.40 -3.35 -15.53
CA ARG A 173 0.16 -4.81 -15.48
C ARG A 173 -1.10 -5.18 -14.70
N ILE A 174 -1.44 -4.45 -13.64
CA ILE A 174 -2.64 -4.70 -12.84
C ILE A 174 -3.87 -3.91 -13.31
N GLY A 175 -3.76 -3.15 -14.42
CA GLY A 175 -4.86 -2.36 -14.98
C GLY A 175 -5.11 -1.00 -14.30
N ALA A 176 -4.26 -0.55 -13.38
CA ALA A 176 -4.32 0.77 -12.74
C ALA A 176 -3.75 1.86 -13.65
N ILE A 177 -4.32 2.01 -14.83
CA ILE A 177 -3.77 2.81 -15.93
C ILE A 177 -4.10 4.30 -15.87
N ASN A 178 -5.12 4.71 -15.08
CA ASN A 178 -5.58 6.09 -15.06
C ASN A 178 -4.85 6.89 -13.96
N ASP A 179 -3.93 7.76 -14.36
CA ASP A 179 -3.21 8.67 -13.44
C ASP A 179 -3.76 10.11 -13.46
N GLY A 180 -4.89 10.34 -14.17
CA GLY A 180 -5.51 11.65 -14.31
C GLY A 180 -4.85 12.56 -15.36
N THR A 181 -3.86 12.07 -16.11
CA THR A 181 -3.26 12.80 -17.22
C THR A 181 -3.79 12.28 -18.57
N LYS A 182 -3.67 13.09 -19.63
CA LYS A 182 -4.09 12.70 -20.98
C LYS A 182 -3.36 11.43 -21.47
N GLY A 183 -2.08 11.30 -21.17
CA GLY A 183 -1.27 10.13 -21.55
C GLY A 183 -1.41 8.94 -20.61
N LYS A 184 -2.12 9.13 -19.50
CA LYS A 184 -2.30 8.11 -18.45
C LYS A 184 -0.95 7.55 -17.96
N MET A 185 -0.96 6.38 -17.32
CA MET A 185 0.24 5.72 -16.82
C MET A 185 1.22 5.33 -17.94
N HIS A 186 0.72 4.99 -19.14
CA HIS A 186 1.57 4.69 -20.29
C HIS A 186 2.37 5.92 -20.75
N GLY A 187 1.74 7.08 -20.84
CA GLY A 187 2.45 8.33 -21.19
C GLY A 187 3.48 8.73 -20.13
N ARG A 188 3.20 8.44 -18.86
CA ARG A 188 4.17 8.63 -17.78
C ARG A 188 5.35 7.66 -17.92
N LEU A 189 5.09 6.39 -18.15
CA LEU A 189 6.11 5.36 -18.37
C LEU A 189 7.02 5.74 -19.54
N ALA A 190 6.45 6.09 -20.69
CA ALA A 190 7.21 6.49 -21.86
C ALA A 190 8.15 7.68 -21.59
N ARG A 191 7.68 8.70 -20.85
CA ARG A 191 8.50 9.84 -20.45
C ARG A 191 9.61 9.46 -19.48
N LEU A 192 9.35 8.58 -18.53
CA LEU A 192 10.32 8.15 -17.54
C LEU A 192 11.41 7.27 -18.16
N ILE A 193 11.07 6.39 -19.09
CA ILE A 193 12.04 5.59 -19.85
C ILE A 193 13.03 6.51 -20.58
N LYS A 194 12.56 7.60 -21.20
CA LYS A 194 13.44 8.58 -21.86
C LYS A 194 14.39 9.31 -20.92
N LYS A 195 14.03 9.42 -19.64
CA LYS A 195 14.87 10.04 -18.60
C LYS A 195 15.78 9.04 -17.90
N CYS A 196 15.49 7.75 -18.02
CA CYS A 196 16.25 6.71 -17.38
C CYS A 196 17.56 6.50 -18.14
N ASN A 197 18.71 6.71 -17.46
CA ASN A 197 20.03 6.55 -18.05
C ASN A 197 20.51 5.08 -18.06
N HIS A 198 19.68 4.16 -17.55
CA HIS A 198 19.97 2.73 -17.51
C HIS A 198 19.12 2.00 -18.54
N ASP A 199 19.62 0.85 -19.01
CA ASP A 199 18.81 -0.03 -19.84
C ASP A 199 17.57 -0.48 -19.09
N VAL A 200 16.42 -0.15 -19.66
CA VAL A 200 15.11 -0.58 -19.14
C VAL A 200 14.80 -1.95 -19.74
N ASP A 201 14.33 -2.85 -18.88
CA ASP A 201 13.90 -4.20 -19.26
C ASP A 201 13.02 -4.17 -20.52
N PRO A 202 13.35 -4.96 -21.57
CA PRO A 202 12.53 -5.06 -22.79
C PRO A 202 11.06 -5.37 -22.52
N GLU A 203 10.75 -6.17 -21.49
CA GLU A 203 9.36 -6.50 -21.11
C GLU A 203 8.59 -5.26 -20.61
N ILE A 204 9.28 -4.28 -20.03
CA ILE A 204 8.66 -3.01 -19.66
C ILE A 204 8.42 -2.15 -20.89
N LYS A 205 9.32 -2.16 -21.87
CA LYS A 205 9.16 -1.40 -23.13
C LYS A 205 7.96 -1.89 -23.91
N LYS A 206 7.68 -3.21 -23.92
CA LYS A 206 6.49 -3.82 -24.56
C LYS A 206 5.16 -3.34 -23.98
N LEU A 207 5.14 -2.80 -22.77
CA LEU A 207 3.91 -2.24 -22.18
C LEU A 207 3.45 -0.94 -22.85
N LEU A 208 4.25 -0.38 -23.76
CA LEU A 208 3.93 0.84 -24.50
C LEU A 208 3.31 0.57 -25.88
N ASP A 209 3.43 -0.67 -26.37
CA ASP A 209 2.84 -1.16 -27.62
C ASP A 209 1.35 -1.49 -27.43
#